data_473fab0c0b563ed19a758fbeeb2ae3ae
#
_entry.id   473fab0c0b563ed19a758fbeeb2ae3ae
#
_cell.length_a   1.000
_cell.length_b   1.000
_cell.length_c   1.000
_cell.angle_alpha   90.00
_cell.angle_beta   90.00
_cell.angle_gamma   90.00
#
_symmetry.space_group_name_H-M   'P 1'
#
loop_
_entity.id
_entity.type
_entity.pdbx_description
1 polymer ?
#
loop_
_entity_poly.entity_id
_entity_poly.type
_entity_poly.pdbx_seq_one_letter_code
_entity_poly.pdbx_strand_id
1 'polypeptide(L)'
;AASDVYKRQVQTVAQASEFGVNVACFDFDIADMMKRKQAIVDQMYQGVQHLMKQNHIDVYNGTGRILGPSIFSPQCGTIAVEFEDGESTLIPNQHVLIATGSRPAELPFLPFNHQTVLSSDDVLQLETLPHSIAIIGGGVIGLEFASLFNDLGVNVTVIEAGPRILPNESKRVAQTLRRSLAQKGVTFYENTA
;
A
#
# COMPACT_ATOMS: atom_id res chain seq x y z
N ALA A 1 6.45 -1.02 -5.63
CA ALA A 1 5.64 -1.77 -4.66
C ALA A 1 5.46 -3.23 -5.11
N ALA A 2 5.02 -4.12 -4.18
CA ALA A 2 4.84 -5.54 -4.52
C ALA A 2 3.82 -5.74 -5.66
N SER A 3 2.81 -4.87 -5.75
CA SER A 3 1.82 -4.84 -6.84
C SER A 3 2.42 -4.56 -8.23
N ASP A 4 3.54 -3.87 -8.28
CA ASP A 4 4.18 -3.48 -9.54
C ASP A 4 4.85 -4.67 -10.26
N VAL A 5 5.24 -5.70 -9.49
CA VAL A 5 5.93 -6.88 -10.01
C VAL A 5 5.01 -7.70 -10.93
N TYR A 6 3.81 -8.07 -10.48
CA TYR A 6 2.91 -8.89 -11.28
C TYR A 6 2.22 -8.09 -12.39
N LYS A 7 1.94 -6.81 -12.20
CA LYS A 7 1.52 -5.90 -13.27
C LYS A 7 2.51 -5.92 -14.43
N ARG A 8 3.81 -5.78 -14.13
CA ARG A 8 4.88 -5.79 -15.13
C ARG A 8 4.97 -7.13 -15.86
N GLN A 9 4.72 -8.24 -15.16
CA GLN A 9 4.71 -9.57 -15.77
C GLN A 9 3.60 -9.70 -16.81
N VAL A 10 2.37 -9.33 -16.48
CA VAL A 10 1.23 -9.34 -17.41
C VAL A 10 1.49 -8.43 -18.60
N GLN A 11 1.95 -7.20 -18.38
CA GLN A 11 2.28 -6.27 -19.46
C GLN A 11 3.36 -6.81 -20.39
N THR A 12 4.42 -7.42 -19.85
CA THR A 12 5.51 -7.99 -20.66
C THR A 12 4.99 -9.10 -21.59
N VAL A 13 4.09 -9.95 -21.11
CA VAL A 13 3.49 -11.00 -21.92
C VAL A 13 2.50 -10.42 -22.94
N ALA A 14 1.66 -9.48 -22.53
CA ALA A 14 0.69 -8.82 -23.42
C ALA A 14 1.37 -8.05 -24.55
N GLN A 15 2.54 -7.48 -24.30
CA GLN A 15 3.33 -6.71 -25.27
C GLN A 15 4.46 -7.54 -25.92
N ALA A 16 4.46 -8.85 -25.76
CA ALA A 16 5.54 -9.73 -26.25
C ALA A 16 5.80 -9.58 -27.77
N SER A 17 4.78 -9.28 -28.55
CA SER A 17 4.90 -9.03 -29.98
C SER A 17 5.78 -7.82 -30.34
N GLU A 18 5.88 -6.82 -29.47
CA GLU A 18 6.77 -5.67 -29.65
C GLU A 18 8.25 -6.08 -29.59
N PHE A 19 8.52 -7.20 -28.93
CA PHE A 19 9.86 -7.80 -28.82
C PHE A 19 10.09 -8.94 -29.82
N GLY A 20 9.16 -9.14 -30.78
CA GLY A 20 9.23 -10.23 -31.76
C GLY A 20 8.84 -11.60 -31.23
N VAL A 21 8.25 -11.69 -30.03
CA VAL A 21 7.77 -12.93 -29.43
C VAL A 21 6.26 -13.04 -29.64
N ASN A 22 5.82 -14.09 -30.33
CA ASN A 22 4.40 -14.33 -30.60
C ASN A 22 3.81 -15.20 -29.48
N VAL A 23 2.87 -14.64 -28.72
CA VAL A 23 2.06 -15.34 -27.71
C VAL A 23 0.65 -15.45 -28.24
N ALA A 24 0.20 -16.67 -28.52
CA ALA A 24 -1.10 -16.91 -29.15
C ALA A 24 -2.27 -16.61 -28.19
N CYS A 25 -2.14 -16.99 -26.95
CA CYS A 25 -3.03 -16.64 -25.84
C CYS A 25 -2.27 -16.74 -24.53
N PHE A 26 -2.65 -15.97 -23.53
CA PHE A 26 -2.18 -16.14 -22.16
C PHE A 26 -3.36 -15.92 -21.22
N ASP A 27 -3.28 -16.55 -20.07
CA ASP A 27 -4.18 -16.36 -18.95
C ASP A 27 -3.34 -16.15 -17.70
N PHE A 28 -3.94 -15.59 -16.64
CA PHE A 28 -3.28 -15.39 -15.37
C PHE A 28 -4.25 -15.69 -14.22
N ASP A 29 -3.71 -16.27 -13.16
CA ASP A 29 -4.43 -16.55 -11.93
C ASP A 29 -4.04 -15.53 -10.85
N ILE A 30 -5.03 -14.75 -10.38
CA ILE A 30 -4.80 -13.74 -9.37
C ILE A 30 -4.41 -14.36 -8.02
N ALA A 31 -4.94 -15.54 -7.69
CA ALA A 31 -4.60 -16.22 -6.45
C ALA A 31 -3.12 -16.66 -6.43
N ASP A 32 -2.62 -17.16 -7.56
CA ASP A 32 -1.20 -17.50 -7.69
C ASP A 32 -0.31 -16.25 -7.68
N MET A 33 -0.75 -15.15 -8.27
CA MET A 33 -0.07 -13.86 -8.15
C MET A 33 0.01 -13.39 -6.71
N MET A 34 -1.08 -13.52 -5.94
CA MET A 34 -1.11 -13.14 -4.53
C MET A 34 -0.23 -14.04 -3.66
N LYS A 35 -0.17 -15.35 -3.92
CA LYS A 35 0.78 -16.27 -3.26
C LYS A 35 2.22 -15.83 -3.51
N ARG A 36 2.56 -15.53 -4.78
CA ARG A 36 3.90 -15.05 -5.13
C ARG A 36 4.22 -13.74 -4.42
N LYS A 37 3.29 -12.79 -4.41
CA LYS A 37 3.44 -11.53 -3.68
C LYS A 37 3.74 -11.81 -2.20
N GLN A 38 2.95 -12.67 -1.55
CA GLN A 38 3.12 -12.99 -0.14
C GLN A 38 4.48 -13.63 0.14
N ALA A 39 4.91 -14.57 -0.68
CA ALA A 39 6.23 -15.19 -0.53
C ALA A 39 7.38 -14.17 -0.61
N ILE A 40 7.27 -13.17 -1.50
CA ILE A 40 8.26 -12.09 -1.59
C ILE A 40 8.24 -11.21 -0.33
N VAL A 41 7.05 -10.85 0.16
CA VAL A 41 6.89 -10.07 1.39
C VAL A 41 7.48 -10.80 2.60
N ASP A 42 7.19 -12.10 2.73
CA ASP A 42 7.70 -12.94 3.83
C ASP A 42 9.23 -13.05 3.76
N GLN A 43 9.80 -13.23 2.58
CA GLN A 43 11.24 -13.26 2.39
C GLN A 43 11.90 -11.93 2.81
N MET A 44 11.31 -10.80 2.43
CA MET A 44 11.79 -9.47 2.82
C MET A 44 11.68 -9.27 4.33
N TYR A 45 10.59 -9.67 4.94
CA TYR A 45 10.38 -9.59 6.39
C TYR A 45 11.42 -10.42 7.16
N GLN A 46 11.65 -11.68 6.75
CA GLN A 46 12.69 -12.52 7.32
C GLN A 46 14.08 -11.90 7.15
N GLY A 47 14.36 -11.28 6.01
CA GLY A 47 15.60 -10.55 5.77
C GLY A 47 15.81 -9.39 6.76
N VAL A 48 14.78 -8.61 7.03
CA VAL A 48 14.81 -7.51 8.01
C VAL A 48 15.05 -8.07 9.42
N GLN A 49 14.32 -9.12 9.81
CA GLN A 49 14.54 -9.77 11.12
C GLN A 49 15.98 -10.28 11.30
N HIS A 50 16.54 -10.88 10.24
CA HIS A 50 17.92 -11.34 10.24
C HIS A 50 18.89 -10.18 10.45
N LEU A 51 18.68 -9.05 9.77
CA LEU A 51 19.51 -7.85 9.94
C LEU A 51 19.41 -7.27 11.35
N MET A 52 18.21 -7.24 11.96
CA MET A 52 18.04 -6.80 13.34
C MET A 52 18.87 -7.68 14.28
N LYS A 53 18.75 -9.00 14.16
CA LYS A 53 19.52 -9.96 14.96
C LYS A 53 21.03 -9.84 14.75
N GLN A 54 21.47 -9.70 13.50
CA GLN A 54 22.89 -9.59 13.16
C GLN A 54 23.52 -8.31 13.72
N ASN A 55 22.74 -7.23 13.81
CA ASN A 55 23.18 -5.95 14.36
C ASN A 55 22.89 -5.79 15.86
N HIS A 56 22.50 -6.86 16.55
CA HIS A 56 22.20 -6.87 17.99
C HIS A 56 21.15 -5.81 18.39
N ILE A 57 20.11 -5.64 17.54
CA ILE A 57 18.99 -4.74 17.81
C ILE A 57 17.90 -5.54 18.52
N ASP A 58 17.55 -5.10 19.73
CA ASP A 58 16.46 -5.69 20.48
C ASP A 58 15.12 -5.30 19.86
N VAL A 59 14.28 -6.29 19.60
CA VAL A 59 12.95 -6.10 19.02
C VAL A 59 11.90 -6.53 20.03
N TYR A 60 11.03 -5.60 20.40
CA TYR A 60 9.94 -5.81 21.35
C TYR A 60 8.61 -5.81 20.58
N ASN A 61 7.88 -6.92 20.63
CA ASN A 61 6.56 -7.05 20.03
C ASN A 61 5.49 -6.65 21.04
N GLY A 62 4.96 -5.44 20.94
CA GLY A 62 3.98 -4.91 21.89
C GLY A 62 3.59 -3.47 21.54
N THR A 63 2.79 -2.87 22.40
CA THR A 63 2.38 -1.48 22.26
C THR A 63 3.33 -0.55 22.99
N GLY A 64 4.11 0.24 22.25
CA GLY A 64 5.03 1.23 22.80
C GLY A 64 4.32 2.52 23.17
N ARG A 65 4.57 3.02 24.39
CA ARG A 65 4.07 4.32 24.88
C ARG A 65 5.24 5.16 25.38
N ILE A 66 5.32 6.41 24.94
CA ILE A 66 6.30 7.37 25.46
C ILE A 66 5.78 7.91 26.80
N LEU A 67 6.55 7.70 27.86
CA LEU A 67 6.22 8.20 29.18
C LEU A 67 6.71 9.65 29.35
N GLY A 68 5.89 10.45 30.03
CA GLY A 68 6.29 11.76 30.50
C GLY A 68 7.31 11.68 31.64
N PRO A 69 7.93 12.82 32.03
CA PRO A 69 8.83 12.87 33.17
C PRO A 69 8.13 12.47 34.46
N SER A 70 8.78 11.64 35.26
CA SER A 70 8.30 11.23 36.57
C SER A 70 9.43 11.33 37.62
N ILE A 71 9.08 11.25 38.90
CA ILE A 71 10.05 11.21 39.98
C ILE A 71 10.98 10.00 39.92
N PHE A 72 10.53 8.92 39.25
CA PHE A 72 11.32 7.68 39.07
C PHE A 72 12.07 7.66 37.72
N SER A 73 11.72 8.53 36.78
CA SER A 73 12.41 8.70 35.52
C SER A 73 12.37 10.18 35.14
N PRO A 74 13.34 10.97 35.64
CA PRO A 74 13.39 12.41 35.39
C PRO A 74 13.72 12.76 33.93
N GLN A 75 14.20 11.80 33.13
CA GLN A 75 14.45 11.98 31.71
C GLN A 75 13.16 11.70 30.93
N CYS A 76 12.76 12.68 30.12
CA CYS A 76 11.67 12.51 29.17
C CYS A 76 12.08 11.46 28.10
N GLY A 77 11.13 10.57 27.75
CA GLY A 77 11.30 9.70 26.60
C GLY A 77 11.49 8.22 26.91
N THR A 78 11.44 7.79 28.18
CA THR A 78 11.36 6.36 28.52
C THR A 78 10.16 5.75 27.80
N ILE A 79 10.35 4.60 27.16
CA ILE A 79 9.27 3.88 26.45
C ILE A 79 8.80 2.75 27.36
N ALA A 80 7.51 2.70 27.65
CA ALA A 80 6.86 1.52 28.20
C ALA A 80 6.38 0.66 27.02
N VAL A 81 6.70 -0.62 27.05
CA VAL A 81 6.17 -1.60 26.09
C VAL A 81 5.22 -2.51 26.86
N GLU A 82 3.97 -2.56 26.40
CA GLU A 82 2.92 -3.43 26.92
C GLU A 82 2.76 -4.62 25.96
N PHE A 83 2.96 -5.83 26.47
CA PHE A 83 2.86 -7.07 25.71
C PHE A 83 1.43 -7.61 25.70
N GLU A 84 1.14 -8.55 24.77
CA GLU A 84 -0.20 -9.16 24.64
C GLU A 84 -0.64 -9.95 25.88
N ASP A 85 0.31 -10.48 26.67
CA ASP A 85 0.06 -11.19 27.92
C ASP A 85 -0.26 -10.26 29.11
N GLY A 86 -0.23 -8.95 28.91
CA GLY A 86 -0.46 -7.93 29.91
C GLY A 86 0.78 -7.56 30.73
N GLU A 87 1.92 -8.20 30.49
CA GLU A 87 3.18 -7.76 31.07
C GLU A 87 3.67 -6.46 30.43
N SER A 88 4.49 -5.72 31.13
CA SER A 88 5.09 -4.50 30.61
C SER A 88 6.54 -4.37 30.98
N THR A 89 7.33 -3.73 30.12
CA THR A 89 8.73 -3.40 30.40
C THR A 89 9.01 -1.93 30.11
N LEU A 90 9.99 -1.37 30.82
CA LEU A 90 10.44 0.00 30.61
C LEU A 90 11.79 0.00 29.91
N ILE A 91 11.89 0.75 28.83
CA ILE A 91 13.11 0.91 28.05
C ILE A 91 13.62 2.34 28.23
N PRO A 92 14.62 2.56 29.07
CA PRO A 92 15.27 3.86 29.19
C PRO A 92 16.06 4.14 27.90
N ASN A 93 15.99 5.37 27.43
CA ASN A 93 16.67 5.79 26.21
C ASN A 93 17.10 7.26 26.29
N GLN A 94 18.01 7.66 25.41
CA GLN A 94 18.45 9.05 25.25
C GLN A 94 17.75 9.74 24.07
N HIS A 95 17.38 8.95 23.07
CA HIS A 95 16.73 9.44 21.84
C HIS A 95 15.58 8.50 21.47
N VAL A 96 14.49 9.06 21.00
CA VAL A 96 13.32 8.32 20.52
C VAL A 96 13.06 8.70 19.07
N LEU A 97 12.95 7.70 18.20
CA LEU A 97 12.45 7.87 16.85
C LEU A 97 11.02 7.34 16.80
N ILE A 98 10.08 8.21 16.47
CA ILE A 98 8.66 7.84 16.29
C ILE A 98 8.46 7.42 14.85
N ALA A 99 8.22 6.13 14.63
CA ALA A 99 7.99 5.53 13.32
C ALA A 99 6.79 4.56 13.39
N THR A 100 5.65 5.06 13.90
CA THR A 100 4.47 4.25 14.24
C THR A 100 3.59 3.87 13.04
N GLY A 101 4.03 4.23 11.82
CA GLY A 101 3.31 3.93 10.60
C GLY A 101 2.07 4.80 10.38
N SER A 102 1.24 4.37 9.45
CA SER A 102 -0.03 5.01 9.10
C SER A 102 -1.06 3.93 8.76
N ARG A 103 -2.31 4.33 8.74
CA ARG A 103 -3.42 3.48 8.30
C ARG A 103 -4.28 4.23 7.27
N PRO A 104 -5.01 3.54 6.40
CA PRO A 104 -5.96 4.16 5.49
C PRO A 104 -6.97 5.03 6.25
N ALA A 105 -7.24 6.22 5.72
CA ALA A 105 -8.27 7.10 6.28
C ALA A 105 -9.65 6.62 5.84
N GLU A 106 -10.54 6.48 6.81
CA GLU A 106 -11.94 6.13 6.57
C GLU A 106 -12.77 7.39 6.33
N LEU A 107 -13.62 7.35 5.32
CA LEU A 107 -14.55 8.44 5.06
C LEU A 107 -15.83 8.23 5.88
N PRO A 108 -16.30 9.24 6.67
CA PRO A 108 -17.43 9.07 7.55
C PRO A 108 -18.73 8.63 6.86
N PHE A 109 -18.90 9.00 5.59
CA PHE A 109 -20.07 8.62 4.79
C PHE A 109 -19.88 7.33 3.97
N LEU A 110 -18.67 6.75 3.97
CA LEU A 110 -18.32 5.54 3.23
C LEU A 110 -17.35 4.69 4.05
N PRO A 111 -17.80 4.09 5.18
CA PRO A 111 -16.95 3.25 6.02
C PRO A 111 -16.52 1.98 5.31
N PHE A 112 -15.33 1.47 5.64
CA PHE A 112 -14.87 0.18 5.13
C PHE A 112 -15.75 -0.95 5.64
N ASN A 113 -16.21 -1.80 4.73
CA ASN A 113 -16.91 -3.05 5.07
C ASN A 113 -16.09 -4.29 4.67
N HIS A 114 -14.88 -4.09 4.13
CA HIS A 114 -13.93 -5.13 3.73
C HIS A 114 -14.47 -6.14 2.68
N GLN A 115 -15.56 -5.80 2.02
CA GLN A 115 -16.20 -6.62 0.97
C GLN A 115 -16.42 -5.84 -0.32
N THR A 116 -17.11 -4.71 -0.25
CA THR A 116 -17.41 -3.84 -1.39
C THR A 116 -16.77 -2.47 -1.25
N VAL A 117 -16.57 -2.01 -0.03
CA VAL A 117 -15.82 -0.79 0.30
C VAL A 117 -14.51 -1.23 0.95
N LEU A 118 -13.46 -1.15 0.17
CA LEU A 118 -12.15 -1.71 0.51
C LEU A 118 -11.15 -0.61 0.83
N SER A 119 -10.29 -0.88 1.79
CA SER A 119 -9.07 -0.11 2.00
C SER A 119 -7.96 -0.54 1.02
N SER A 120 -6.87 0.23 0.96
CA SER A 120 -5.67 -0.17 0.21
C SER A 120 -5.08 -1.50 0.69
N ASP A 121 -5.24 -1.83 1.98
CA ASP A 121 -4.73 -3.07 2.56
C ASP A 121 -5.58 -4.27 2.13
N ASP A 122 -6.91 -4.11 2.07
CA ASP A 122 -7.84 -5.14 1.59
C ASP A 122 -7.59 -5.46 0.12
N VAL A 123 -7.36 -4.43 -0.69
CA VAL A 123 -7.10 -4.58 -2.13
C VAL A 123 -5.86 -5.44 -2.41
N LEU A 124 -4.87 -5.40 -1.53
CA LEU A 124 -3.67 -6.24 -1.63
C LEU A 124 -3.93 -7.72 -1.25
N GLN A 125 -5.14 -8.06 -0.81
CA GLN A 125 -5.53 -9.42 -0.40
C GLN A 125 -6.66 -9.99 -1.25
N LEU A 126 -7.05 -9.31 -2.35
CA LEU A 126 -8.11 -9.78 -3.24
C LEU A 126 -7.75 -11.13 -3.86
N GLU A 127 -8.65 -12.09 -3.73
CA GLU A 127 -8.50 -13.43 -4.34
C GLU A 127 -9.07 -13.47 -5.77
N THR A 128 -9.96 -12.54 -6.11
CA THR A 128 -10.59 -12.44 -7.42
C THR A 128 -10.60 -10.99 -7.91
N LEU A 129 -10.46 -10.79 -9.22
CA LEU A 129 -10.58 -9.46 -9.81
C LEU A 129 -12.05 -9.06 -9.93
N PRO A 130 -12.41 -7.83 -9.52
CA PRO A 130 -13.73 -7.30 -9.80
C PRO A 130 -13.87 -6.97 -11.31
N HIS A 131 -15.09 -6.98 -11.81
CA HIS A 131 -15.35 -6.53 -13.18
C HIS A 131 -15.11 -5.02 -13.34
N SER A 132 -15.41 -4.25 -12.30
CA SER A 132 -15.18 -2.81 -12.25
C SER A 132 -14.81 -2.36 -10.83
N ILE A 133 -14.07 -1.26 -10.75
CA ILE A 133 -13.69 -0.64 -9.48
C ILE A 133 -13.80 0.88 -9.56
N ALA A 134 -14.37 1.48 -8.52
CA ALA A 134 -14.31 2.91 -8.29
C ALA A 134 -13.26 3.21 -7.21
N ILE A 135 -12.33 4.08 -7.50
CA ILE A 135 -11.25 4.49 -6.59
C ILE A 135 -11.55 5.90 -6.12
N ILE A 136 -11.76 6.05 -4.82
CA ILE A 136 -12.00 7.35 -4.19
C ILE A 136 -10.65 7.94 -3.76
N GLY A 137 -10.28 9.03 -4.41
CA GLY A 137 -9.02 9.74 -4.21
C GLY A 137 -8.02 9.54 -5.34
N GLY A 138 -7.64 10.64 -5.97
CA GLY A 138 -6.63 10.71 -7.03
C GLY A 138 -5.20 10.93 -6.50
N GLY A 139 -4.89 10.44 -5.31
CA GLY A 139 -3.55 10.43 -4.73
C GLY A 139 -2.66 9.33 -5.32
N VAL A 140 -1.41 9.25 -4.87
CA VAL A 140 -0.40 8.30 -5.37
C VAL A 140 -0.91 6.86 -5.29
N ILE A 141 -1.37 6.42 -4.12
CA ILE A 141 -1.85 5.05 -3.89
C ILE A 141 -3.03 4.72 -4.81
N GLY A 142 -4.02 5.61 -4.88
CA GLY A 142 -5.21 5.40 -5.75
C GLY A 142 -4.83 5.26 -7.22
N LEU A 143 -3.87 6.04 -7.70
CA LEU A 143 -3.41 5.99 -9.09
C LEU A 143 -2.52 4.78 -9.40
N GLU A 144 -1.76 4.30 -8.42
CA GLU A 144 -1.03 3.02 -8.55
C GLU A 144 -2.02 1.87 -8.73
N PHE A 145 -3.08 1.80 -7.90
CA PHE A 145 -4.14 0.81 -8.07
C PHE A 145 -4.95 1.00 -9.35
N ALA A 146 -5.24 2.25 -9.73
CA ALA A 146 -5.92 2.53 -11.00
C ALA A 146 -5.14 1.98 -12.19
N SER A 147 -3.83 2.19 -12.19
CA SER A 147 -2.95 1.65 -13.22
C SER A 147 -2.88 0.12 -13.17
N LEU A 148 -2.78 -0.46 -11.98
CA LEU A 148 -2.72 -1.91 -11.78
C LEU A 148 -3.98 -2.60 -12.31
N PHE A 149 -5.15 -2.20 -11.83
CA PHE A 149 -6.41 -2.82 -12.20
C PHE A 149 -6.73 -2.64 -13.68
N ASN A 150 -6.46 -1.46 -14.23
CA ASN A 150 -6.65 -1.22 -15.65
C ASN A 150 -5.75 -2.13 -16.52
N ASP A 151 -4.51 -2.32 -16.13
CA ASP A 151 -3.58 -3.21 -16.85
C ASP A 151 -3.95 -4.71 -16.67
N LEU A 152 -4.76 -5.06 -15.67
CA LEU A 152 -5.35 -6.38 -15.47
C LEU A 152 -6.74 -6.54 -16.10
N GLY A 153 -7.20 -5.55 -16.87
CA GLY A 153 -8.46 -5.62 -17.62
C GLY A 153 -9.72 -5.22 -16.85
N VAL A 154 -9.56 -4.65 -15.64
CA VAL A 154 -10.69 -4.16 -14.84
C VAL A 154 -11.11 -2.77 -15.33
N ASN A 155 -12.42 -2.50 -15.37
CA ASN A 155 -12.95 -1.17 -15.67
C ASN A 155 -12.72 -0.23 -14.46
N VAL A 156 -11.89 0.79 -14.63
CA VAL A 156 -11.47 1.66 -13.53
C VAL A 156 -12.04 3.06 -13.67
N THR A 157 -12.64 3.54 -12.58
CA THR A 157 -13.07 4.93 -12.42
C THR A 157 -12.38 5.54 -11.21
N VAL A 158 -11.75 6.70 -11.38
CA VAL A 158 -11.12 7.47 -10.29
C VAL A 158 -11.99 8.70 -10.02
N ILE A 159 -12.35 8.90 -8.74
CA ILE A 159 -13.16 10.03 -8.26
C ILE A 159 -12.29 10.84 -7.33
N GLU A 160 -12.08 12.11 -7.66
CA GLU A 160 -11.22 13.04 -6.89
C GLU A 160 -12.03 14.28 -6.50
N ALA A 161 -12.03 14.60 -5.22
CA ALA A 161 -12.72 15.77 -4.68
C ALA A 161 -12.05 17.09 -5.12
N GLY A 162 -10.75 17.07 -5.27
CA GLY A 162 -9.97 18.23 -5.70
C GLY A 162 -10.05 18.51 -7.20
N PRO A 163 -9.54 19.67 -7.63
CA PRO A 163 -9.58 20.09 -9.03
C PRO A 163 -8.63 19.30 -9.94
N ARG A 164 -7.82 18.42 -9.40
CA ARG A 164 -6.88 17.58 -10.15
C ARG A 164 -6.38 16.41 -9.30
N ILE A 165 -6.00 15.33 -9.95
CA ILE A 165 -5.23 14.26 -9.32
C ILE A 165 -3.85 14.77 -8.85
N LEU A 166 -3.22 14.04 -7.94
CA LEU A 166 -1.88 14.33 -7.40
C LEU A 166 -1.73 15.79 -6.94
N PRO A 167 -2.51 16.26 -5.96
CA PRO A 167 -2.51 17.67 -5.56
C PRO A 167 -1.14 18.17 -5.09
N ASN A 168 -0.32 17.30 -4.52
CA ASN A 168 1.02 17.61 -4.00
C ASN A 168 2.12 17.60 -5.07
N GLU A 169 1.84 17.07 -6.26
CA GLU A 169 2.80 17.00 -7.35
C GLU A 169 2.70 18.20 -8.29
N SER A 170 3.69 18.40 -9.15
CA SER A 170 3.63 19.46 -10.15
C SER A 170 2.47 19.23 -11.13
N LYS A 171 1.83 20.32 -11.59
CA LYS A 171 0.71 20.24 -12.57
C LYS A 171 1.11 19.46 -13.83
N ARG A 172 2.34 19.61 -14.27
CA ARG A 172 2.85 18.92 -15.47
C ARG A 172 2.87 17.40 -15.28
N VAL A 173 3.37 16.92 -14.13
CA VAL A 173 3.41 15.50 -13.79
C VAL A 173 1.98 14.95 -13.71
N ALA A 174 1.10 15.61 -12.94
CA ALA A 174 -0.29 15.20 -12.79
C ALA A 174 -1.02 15.10 -14.14
N GLN A 175 -0.91 16.12 -14.99
CA GLN A 175 -1.54 16.11 -16.31
C GLN A 175 -0.99 15.02 -17.24
N THR A 176 0.33 14.77 -17.19
CA THR A 176 0.94 13.72 -18.01
C THR A 176 0.45 12.34 -17.59
N LEU A 177 0.43 12.06 -16.30
CA LEU A 177 -0.08 10.77 -15.79
C LEU A 177 -1.57 10.59 -16.07
N ARG A 178 -2.39 11.64 -15.80
CA ARG A 178 -3.82 11.61 -16.09
C ARG A 178 -4.10 11.27 -17.56
N ARG A 179 -3.39 11.94 -18.47
CA ARG A 179 -3.53 11.69 -19.91
C ARG A 179 -3.16 10.26 -20.26
N SER A 180 -2.04 9.76 -19.75
CA SER A 180 -1.58 8.39 -20.00
C SER A 180 -2.59 7.35 -19.50
N LEU A 181 -3.14 7.51 -18.29
CA LEU A 181 -4.12 6.59 -17.73
C LEU A 181 -5.47 6.68 -18.49
N ALA A 182 -5.91 7.89 -18.87
CA ALA A 182 -7.12 8.08 -19.65
C ALA A 182 -7.01 7.45 -21.05
N GLN A 183 -5.85 7.53 -21.70
CA GLN A 183 -5.60 6.84 -22.98
C GLN A 183 -5.66 5.31 -22.86
N LYS A 184 -5.39 4.76 -21.67
CA LYS A 184 -5.52 3.34 -21.36
C LYS A 184 -6.96 2.93 -20.99
N GLY A 185 -7.90 3.87 -20.86
CA GLY A 185 -9.30 3.58 -20.56
C GLY A 185 -9.75 3.92 -19.14
N VAL A 186 -8.88 4.48 -18.28
CA VAL A 186 -9.29 4.93 -16.94
C VAL A 186 -10.17 6.18 -17.03
N THR A 187 -11.34 6.14 -16.41
CA THR A 187 -12.26 7.27 -16.31
C THR A 187 -11.94 8.12 -15.09
N PHE A 188 -12.02 9.45 -15.23
CA PHE A 188 -11.72 10.40 -14.15
C PHE A 188 -12.89 11.36 -13.92
N TYR A 189 -13.31 11.50 -12.66
CA TYR A 189 -14.20 12.53 -12.17
C TYR A 189 -13.44 13.37 -11.14
N GLU A 190 -13.06 14.57 -11.54
CA GLU A 190 -12.40 15.58 -10.69
C GLU A 190 -13.45 16.62 -10.23
N ASN A 191 -13.19 17.37 -9.14
CA ASN A 191 -14.15 18.25 -8.47
C ASN A 191 -15.45 17.52 -8.05
N THR A 192 -15.36 16.27 -7.66
CA THR A 192 -16.49 15.42 -7.31
C THR A 192 -16.29 14.89 -5.88
N ALA A 193 -17.21 15.24 -4.96
CA ALA A 193 -17.19 14.85 -3.55
C ALA A 193 -18.48 14.09 -3.19
#